data_9c5f111706e7a7f927466c62723de464
#
_entry.id   9c5f111706e7a7f927466c62723de464
#
_cell.length_a   1.000
_cell.length_b   1.000
_cell.length_c   1.000
_cell.angle_alpha   90.00
_cell.angle_beta   90.00
_cell.angle_gamma   90.00
#
_symmetry.space_group_name_H-M   'P 1'
#
loop_
_entity.id
_entity.type
_entity.pdbx_description
1 polymer ?
#
loop_
_entity_poly.entity_id
_entity_poly.type
_entity_poly.pdbx_seq_one_letter_code
_entity_poly.pdbx_strand_id
1 'polypeptide(L)'
;MWNQFAAGDNLVVMGGMDAGSVDLVVTDPPYNTGNDFAYADRFRDPDHTDPVAGRHAAWRAMMRPRLAEVHRVLAPHGAVFVSIDDNEVAHLRLLLDEVFGEANFLAQIVVNLNPKGRQLGRGFATSHEYVLAYARDARTCLVDGSSHESVDEADFPRESEGRRFRYLPLRNTNKKFNPRTAPTLHFALHGDPATGRVATTAFAGSQEVWPVFGDARQAVWRWSRPRIDARPDDLECRMIRGRGGERVDVFQRDWLDREGGRRKKLRTIWLAEEIGSTDSAVVELKALVGHVFESPKPTGLVRRILATVPDDVVVLDPFAGSGTTGHAVALANAADGGTRRCLSINSTEPTREGSNARLAGLATVADITRARLLAVAEQVGGGLEEIS
;
A
#
# COMPACT_ATOMS: atom_id res chain seq x y z
N MET A 1 22.11 7.53 9.47
CA MET A 1 21.60 8.39 8.38
C MET A 1 20.55 7.58 7.63
N TRP A 2 19.38 8.14 7.37
CA TRP A 2 18.29 7.39 6.70
C TRP A 2 18.17 7.74 5.23
N ASN A 3 18.56 8.97 4.84
CA ASN A 3 18.45 9.47 3.49
C ASN A 3 19.81 9.62 2.82
N GLN A 4 19.88 9.10 1.59
CA GLN A 4 20.94 9.32 0.64
C GLN A 4 20.37 10.05 -0.58
N PHE A 5 21.16 10.89 -1.21
CA PHE A 5 20.77 11.68 -2.37
C PHE A 5 21.86 11.66 -3.43
N ALA A 6 21.44 11.42 -4.68
CA ALA A 6 22.30 11.52 -5.85
C ALA A 6 21.70 12.49 -6.87
N ALA A 7 22.50 13.45 -7.31
CA ALA A 7 22.14 14.35 -8.41
C ALA A 7 22.74 13.81 -9.72
N GLY A 8 21.87 13.42 -10.69
CA GLY A 8 22.32 12.87 -11.96
C GLY A 8 21.22 12.14 -12.73
N ASP A 9 21.60 11.59 -13.89
CA ASP A 9 20.72 10.69 -14.64
C ASP A 9 20.54 9.36 -13.87
N ASN A 10 19.30 8.98 -13.65
CA ASN A 10 18.98 7.79 -12.86
C ASN A 10 19.46 6.48 -13.49
N LEU A 11 19.62 6.40 -14.82
CA LEU A 11 20.23 5.22 -15.47
C LEU A 11 21.70 5.09 -15.10
N VAL A 12 22.43 6.22 -15.05
CA VAL A 12 23.85 6.21 -14.69
C VAL A 12 24.02 5.82 -13.23
N VAL A 13 23.26 6.46 -12.34
CA VAL A 13 23.33 6.16 -10.89
C VAL A 13 22.94 4.73 -10.60
N MET A 14 21.78 4.26 -11.11
CA MET A 14 21.34 2.86 -10.94
C MET A 14 22.32 1.87 -11.56
N GLY A 15 22.91 2.19 -12.72
CA GLY A 15 23.92 1.34 -13.38
C GLY A 15 25.15 1.06 -12.52
N GLY A 16 25.50 1.98 -11.61
CA GLY A 16 26.56 1.81 -10.62
C GLY A 16 26.16 1.04 -9.34
N MET A 17 24.86 0.77 -9.14
CA MET A 17 24.39 0.04 -7.95
C MET A 17 24.53 -1.48 -8.13
N ASP A 18 24.71 -2.19 -7.04
CA ASP A 18 24.72 -3.64 -7.02
C ASP A 18 23.34 -4.23 -7.37
N ALA A 19 23.33 -5.32 -8.15
CA ALA A 19 22.10 -6.05 -8.42
C ALA A 19 21.51 -6.62 -7.11
N GLY A 20 20.21 -6.47 -6.91
CA GLY A 20 19.51 -6.99 -5.73
C GLY A 20 19.78 -6.22 -4.44
N SER A 21 20.25 -4.98 -4.51
CA SER A 21 20.60 -4.14 -3.35
C SER A 21 19.41 -3.33 -2.78
N VAL A 22 18.24 -3.35 -3.42
CA VAL A 22 17.06 -2.54 -3.09
C VAL A 22 15.87 -3.46 -2.78
N ASP A 23 15.17 -3.19 -1.69
CA ASP A 23 13.99 -3.97 -1.28
C ASP A 23 12.68 -3.38 -1.82
N LEU A 24 12.62 -2.07 -1.95
CA LEU A 24 11.42 -1.36 -2.36
C LEU A 24 11.76 -0.19 -3.30
N VAL A 25 11.09 -0.12 -4.43
CA VAL A 25 11.12 1.07 -5.28
C VAL A 25 9.76 1.76 -5.22
N VAL A 26 9.77 3.07 -4.88
CA VAL A 26 8.58 3.93 -4.91
C VAL A 26 8.92 5.12 -5.79
N THR A 27 8.20 5.29 -6.89
CA THR A 27 8.62 6.26 -7.91
C THR A 27 7.45 6.93 -8.62
N ASP A 28 7.68 8.17 -9.05
CA ASP A 28 6.72 9.05 -9.71
C ASP A 28 7.35 9.62 -11.00
N PRO A 29 7.40 8.83 -12.10
CA PRO A 29 8.01 9.27 -13.35
C PRO A 29 7.18 10.34 -14.05
N PRO A 30 7.69 11.00 -15.09
CA PRO A 30 6.90 11.90 -15.94
C PRO A 30 5.67 11.21 -16.54
N TYR A 31 4.51 11.90 -16.56
CA TYR A 31 3.23 11.34 -16.99
C TYR A 31 2.89 11.57 -18.45
N ASN A 32 3.77 12.27 -19.19
CA ASN A 32 3.55 12.64 -20.60
C ASN A 32 2.30 13.51 -20.80
N THR A 33 2.03 14.43 -19.86
CA THR A 33 0.85 15.31 -19.88
C THR A 33 0.89 16.35 -21.00
N GLY A 34 2.07 16.57 -21.59
CA GLY A 34 2.30 17.61 -22.57
C GLY A 34 2.43 19.02 -21.97
N ASN A 35 2.49 19.15 -20.66
CA ASN A 35 2.75 20.37 -19.93
C ASN A 35 4.22 20.43 -19.48
N ASP A 36 4.75 21.65 -19.33
CA ASP A 36 6.06 21.84 -18.70
C ASP A 36 5.82 22.20 -17.24
N PHE A 37 6.36 21.36 -16.36
CA PHE A 37 6.43 21.57 -14.92
C PHE A 37 7.80 22.16 -14.51
N ALA A 38 8.28 21.86 -13.33
CA ALA A 38 9.65 22.10 -12.92
C ALA A 38 10.66 21.29 -13.79
N TYR A 39 10.17 20.32 -14.55
CA TYR A 39 10.89 19.45 -15.49
C TYR A 39 10.08 19.28 -16.79
N ALA A 40 10.74 18.78 -17.86
CA ALA A 40 10.08 18.54 -19.14
C ALA A 40 9.19 17.28 -19.07
N ASP A 41 7.89 17.44 -19.39
CA ASP A 41 6.90 16.33 -19.44
C ASP A 41 6.26 16.25 -20.84
N ARG A 42 7.08 16.44 -21.87
CA ARG A 42 6.67 16.38 -23.29
C ARG A 42 7.55 15.40 -24.04
N PHE A 43 6.94 14.30 -24.43
CA PHE A 43 7.61 13.29 -25.24
C PHE A 43 7.13 13.38 -26.68
N ARG A 44 8.05 13.26 -27.64
CA ARG A 44 7.76 13.27 -29.07
C ARG A 44 8.71 12.32 -29.77
N ASP A 45 8.17 11.58 -30.73
CA ASP A 45 8.94 10.89 -31.75
C ASP A 45 8.71 11.60 -33.08
N PRO A 46 9.69 12.38 -33.58
CA PRO A 46 9.53 13.15 -34.79
C PRO A 46 9.38 12.29 -36.05
N ASP A 47 9.85 11.04 -36.00
CA ASP A 47 9.82 10.12 -37.13
C ASP A 47 8.53 9.28 -37.20
N HIS A 48 7.68 9.37 -36.17
CA HIS A 48 6.41 8.65 -36.13
C HIS A 48 5.32 9.36 -36.93
N THR A 49 4.65 8.63 -37.82
CA THR A 49 3.61 9.17 -38.72
C THR A 49 2.36 9.66 -37.99
N ASP A 50 2.03 9.05 -36.84
CA ASP A 50 0.97 9.48 -35.93
C ASP A 50 1.59 10.16 -34.70
N PRO A 51 1.38 11.48 -34.51
CA PRO A 51 1.94 12.21 -33.38
C PRO A 51 1.48 11.71 -32.02
N VAL A 52 0.27 11.16 -31.90
CA VAL A 52 -0.27 10.63 -30.63
C VAL A 52 0.44 9.32 -30.28
N ALA A 53 0.50 8.40 -31.23
CA ALA A 53 1.23 7.14 -31.03
C ALA A 53 2.74 7.37 -30.83
N GLY A 54 3.33 8.33 -31.56
CA GLY A 54 4.72 8.74 -31.39
C GLY A 54 5.05 9.26 -29.99
N ARG A 55 4.14 10.03 -29.39
CA ARG A 55 4.29 10.52 -28.00
C ARG A 55 4.40 9.36 -27.00
N HIS A 56 3.51 8.37 -27.09
CA HIS A 56 3.55 7.19 -26.22
C HIS A 56 4.77 6.29 -26.50
N ALA A 57 5.16 6.17 -27.79
CA ALA A 57 6.37 5.41 -28.14
C ALA A 57 7.63 6.03 -27.54
N ALA A 58 7.79 7.35 -27.64
CA ALA A 58 8.93 8.07 -27.05
C ALA A 58 8.96 7.94 -25.53
N TRP A 59 7.80 8.07 -24.86
CA TRP A 59 7.70 7.88 -23.40
C TRP A 59 8.10 6.44 -22.99
N ARG A 60 7.59 5.43 -23.68
CA ARG A 60 7.98 4.02 -23.44
C ARG A 60 9.47 3.77 -23.68
N ALA A 61 10.04 4.38 -24.72
CA ALA A 61 11.48 4.28 -25.00
C ALA A 61 12.34 4.88 -23.87
N MET A 62 11.89 5.97 -23.25
CA MET A 62 12.53 6.55 -22.08
C MET A 62 12.39 5.67 -20.83
N MET A 63 11.19 5.10 -20.59
CA MET A 63 10.90 4.33 -19.37
C MET A 63 11.49 2.92 -19.39
N ARG A 64 11.53 2.23 -20.55
CA ARG A 64 11.97 0.84 -20.66
C ARG A 64 13.34 0.56 -20.04
N PRO A 65 14.42 1.26 -20.40
CA PRO A 65 15.73 1.01 -19.80
C PRO A 65 15.76 1.30 -18.29
N ARG A 66 15.00 2.29 -17.83
CA ARG A 66 14.90 2.63 -16.42
C ARG A 66 14.19 1.55 -15.59
N LEU A 67 13.11 0.99 -16.12
CA LEU A 67 12.41 -0.13 -15.48
C LEU A 67 13.23 -1.42 -15.51
N ALA A 68 14.04 -1.64 -16.56
CA ALA A 68 14.98 -2.75 -16.59
C ALA A 68 16.05 -2.62 -15.49
N GLU A 69 16.60 -1.42 -15.28
CA GLU A 69 17.53 -1.16 -14.17
C GLU A 69 16.83 -1.29 -12.81
N VAL A 70 15.62 -0.79 -12.65
CA VAL A 70 14.82 -1.01 -11.42
C VAL A 70 14.66 -2.51 -11.14
N HIS A 71 14.33 -3.31 -12.17
CA HIS A 71 14.23 -4.77 -12.00
C HIS A 71 15.57 -5.40 -11.60
N ARG A 72 16.70 -4.93 -12.15
CA ARG A 72 18.03 -5.43 -11.84
C ARG A 72 18.43 -5.15 -10.38
N VAL A 73 18.21 -3.91 -9.91
CA VAL A 73 18.62 -3.49 -8.57
C VAL A 73 17.69 -3.99 -7.46
N LEU A 74 16.44 -4.36 -7.78
CA LEU A 74 15.53 -4.96 -6.81
C LEU A 74 16.05 -6.30 -6.30
N ALA A 75 15.96 -6.54 -5.00
CA ALA A 75 16.18 -7.84 -4.37
C ALA A 75 15.15 -8.87 -4.85
N PRO A 76 15.42 -10.19 -4.81
CA PRO A 76 14.47 -11.21 -5.25
C PRO A 76 13.09 -11.11 -4.59
N HIS A 77 13.05 -10.64 -3.34
CA HIS A 77 11.82 -10.41 -2.58
C HIS A 77 11.25 -8.98 -2.74
N GLY A 78 11.93 -8.14 -3.51
CA GLY A 78 11.60 -6.72 -3.64
C GLY A 78 10.38 -6.44 -4.50
N ALA A 79 9.88 -5.21 -4.40
CA ALA A 79 8.72 -4.73 -5.15
C ALA A 79 8.90 -3.29 -5.63
N VAL A 80 8.19 -2.94 -6.70
CA VAL A 80 8.12 -1.58 -7.25
C VAL A 80 6.69 -1.06 -7.22
N PHE A 81 6.54 0.21 -6.84
CA PHE A 81 5.30 0.98 -6.90
C PHE A 81 5.53 2.19 -7.79
N VAL A 82 4.80 2.28 -8.89
CA VAL A 82 4.96 3.34 -9.89
C VAL A 82 3.68 4.14 -9.97
N SER A 83 3.74 5.43 -9.64
CA SER A 83 2.63 6.37 -9.82
C SER A 83 2.47 6.74 -11.29
N ILE A 84 1.23 6.91 -11.74
CA ILE A 84 0.91 7.29 -13.13
C ILE A 84 -0.54 7.81 -13.21
N ASP A 85 -0.85 8.60 -14.24
CA ASP A 85 -2.20 9.05 -14.54
C ASP A 85 -2.80 8.36 -15.78
N ASP A 86 -3.99 8.83 -16.20
CA ASP A 86 -4.73 8.30 -17.35
C ASP A 86 -3.97 8.42 -18.69
N ASN A 87 -2.96 9.31 -18.79
CA ASN A 87 -2.23 9.49 -20.05
C ASN A 87 -1.42 8.23 -20.42
N GLU A 88 -0.76 7.61 -19.43
CA GLU A 88 0.19 6.51 -19.70
C GLU A 88 -0.09 5.23 -18.88
N VAL A 89 -1.15 5.14 -18.08
CA VAL A 89 -1.40 3.94 -17.25
C VAL A 89 -1.49 2.65 -18.06
N ALA A 90 -2.11 2.67 -19.23
CA ALA A 90 -2.22 1.50 -20.10
C ALA A 90 -0.86 1.08 -20.66
N HIS A 91 -0.06 2.05 -21.11
CA HIS A 91 1.28 1.80 -21.66
C HIS A 91 2.26 1.36 -20.56
N LEU A 92 2.19 1.96 -19.38
CA LEU A 92 3.00 1.55 -18.22
C LEU A 92 2.66 0.12 -17.80
N ARG A 93 1.37 -0.23 -17.75
CA ARG A 93 0.96 -1.59 -17.39
C ARG A 93 1.57 -2.63 -18.31
N LEU A 94 1.45 -2.44 -19.64
CA LEU A 94 2.04 -3.35 -20.62
C LEU A 94 3.58 -3.40 -20.53
N LEU A 95 4.21 -2.27 -20.28
CA LEU A 95 5.66 -2.20 -20.13
C LEU A 95 6.14 -2.91 -18.85
N LEU A 96 5.41 -2.80 -17.75
CA LEU A 96 5.69 -3.54 -16.51
C LEU A 96 5.45 -5.05 -16.68
N ASP A 97 4.39 -5.46 -17.38
CA ASP A 97 4.15 -6.87 -17.72
C ASP A 97 5.31 -7.46 -18.56
N GLU A 98 5.88 -6.65 -19.46
CA GLU A 98 7.02 -7.04 -20.29
C GLU A 98 8.34 -7.16 -19.50
N VAL A 99 8.63 -6.23 -18.58
CA VAL A 99 9.87 -6.19 -17.82
C VAL A 99 9.83 -7.10 -16.59
N PHE A 100 8.73 -7.11 -15.85
CA PHE A 100 8.58 -7.85 -14.59
C PHE A 100 7.89 -9.21 -14.78
N GLY A 101 7.11 -9.38 -15.86
CA GLY A 101 6.22 -10.51 -16.07
C GLY A 101 4.85 -10.32 -15.45
N GLU A 102 3.79 -10.65 -16.19
CA GLU A 102 2.39 -10.53 -15.74
C GLU A 102 2.11 -11.28 -14.42
N ALA A 103 2.76 -12.44 -14.22
CA ALA A 103 2.63 -13.24 -13.00
C ALA A 103 3.10 -12.53 -11.72
N ASN A 104 3.90 -11.48 -11.85
CA ASN A 104 4.44 -10.67 -10.75
C ASN A 104 3.63 -9.39 -10.47
N PHE A 105 2.51 -9.21 -11.16
CA PHE A 105 1.58 -8.12 -10.86
C PHE A 105 0.94 -8.30 -9.48
N LEU A 106 1.04 -7.28 -8.63
CA LEU A 106 0.45 -7.27 -7.30
C LEU A 106 -0.88 -6.52 -7.26
N ALA A 107 -0.90 -5.29 -7.77
CA ALA A 107 -2.11 -4.46 -7.73
C ALA A 107 -2.03 -3.26 -8.70
N GLN A 108 -3.20 -2.82 -9.14
CA GLN A 108 -3.43 -1.47 -9.64
C GLN A 108 -4.27 -0.75 -8.61
N ILE A 109 -3.71 0.28 -8.01
CA ILE A 109 -4.31 1.04 -6.91
C ILE A 109 -4.80 2.37 -7.47
N VAL A 110 -6.06 2.70 -7.21
CA VAL A 110 -6.63 4.01 -7.52
C VAL A 110 -6.40 4.92 -6.32
N VAL A 111 -5.74 6.05 -6.53
CA VAL A 111 -5.41 7.03 -5.50
C VAL A 111 -6.15 8.34 -5.72
N ASN A 112 -7.02 8.72 -4.82
CA ASN A 112 -7.81 9.95 -4.92
C ASN A 112 -6.99 11.14 -4.43
N LEU A 113 -6.11 11.69 -5.28
CA LEU A 113 -5.25 12.82 -4.94
C LEU A 113 -5.89 14.18 -5.18
N ASN A 114 -7.04 14.21 -5.86
CA ASN A 114 -7.74 15.43 -6.24
C ASN A 114 -9.24 15.34 -5.95
N PRO A 115 -9.67 15.28 -4.68
CA PRO A 115 -11.06 14.99 -4.32
C PRO A 115 -12.06 16.01 -4.86
N LYS A 116 -11.63 17.26 -5.15
CA LYS A 116 -12.47 18.29 -5.77
C LYS A 116 -12.72 18.04 -7.26
N GLY A 117 -11.92 17.20 -7.91
CA GLY A 117 -11.94 16.96 -9.35
C GLY A 117 -11.38 18.13 -10.17
N ARG A 118 -10.58 17.81 -11.21
CA ARG A 118 -10.14 18.80 -12.20
C ARG A 118 -11.19 18.92 -13.28
N GLN A 119 -11.81 20.09 -13.40
CA GLN A 119 -12.88 20.36 -14.37
C GLN A 119 -12.36 21.02 -15.66
N LEU A 120 -11.14 20.69 -16.08
CA LEU A 120 -10.45 21.37 -17.20
C LEU A 120 -10.72 20.73 -18.58
N GLY A 121 -11.44 19.61 -18.65
CA GLY A 121 -11.67 18.85 -19.87
C GLY A 121 -13.14 18.74 -20.26
N ARG A 122 -13.39 18.17 -21.47
CA ARG A 122 -14.72 17.71 -21.86
C ARG A 122 -14.96 16.33 -21.25
N GLY A 123 -16.00 16.16 -20.46
CA GLY A 123 -16.39 14.88 -19.86
C GLY A 123 -16.40 14.90 -18.34
N PHE A 124 -15.86 13.87 -17.74
CA PHE A 124 -15.86 13.70 -16.28
C PHE A 124 -14.71 14.48 -15.62
N ALA A 125 -14.96 15.00 -14.40
CA ALA A 125 -13.93 15.61 -13.59
C ALA A 125 -12.96 14.54 -13.08
N THR A 126 -11.66 14.62 -13.44
CA THR A 126 -10.64 13.69 -13.00
C THR A 126 -10.25 13.98 -11.55
N SER A 127 -10.40 12.99 -10.67
CA SER A 127 -10.15 13.11 -9.24
C SER A 127 -9.08 12.14 -8.72
N HIS A 128 -8.53 11.29 -9.57
CA HIS A 128 -7.63 10.21 -9.19
C HIS A 128 -6.44 10.05 -10.13
N GLU A 129 -5.47 9.33 -9.64
CA GLU A 129 -4.32 8.78 -10.36
C GLU A 129 -4.21 7.30 -10.00
N TYR A 130 -3.17 6.63 -10.48
CA TYR A 130 -2.93 5.22 -10.22
C TYR A 130 -1.56 4.99 -9.58
N VAL A 131 -1.44 3.88 -8.85
CA VAL A 131 -0.16 3.29 -8.48
C VAL A 131 -0.18 1.85 -8.96
N LEU A 132 0.74 1.49 -9.86
CA LEU A 132 0.95 0.11 -10.32
C LEU A 132 2.00 -0.54 -9.43
N ALA A 133 1.68 -1.70 -8.86
CA ALA A 133 2.57 -2.45 -7.99
C ALA A 133 2.94 -3.80 -8.61
N TYR A 134 4.24 -4.08 -8.68
CA TYR A 134 4.81 -5.35 -9.16
C TYR A 134 5.86 -5.86 -8.19
N ALA A 135 5.93 -7.18 -8.03
CA ALA A 135 7.04 -7.84 -7.36
C ALA A 135 8.16 -8.15 -8.36
N ARG A 136 9.40 -8.31 -7.90
CA ARG A 136 10.43 -8.98 -8.68
C ARG A 136 10.12 -10.49 -8.84
N ASP A 137 9.69 -11.14 -7.75
CA ASP A 137 9.10 -12.49 -7.75
C ASP A 137 7.94 -12.51 -6.72
N ALA A 138 6.71 -12.64 -7.21
CA ALA A 138 5.52 -12.61 -6.38
C ALA A 138 5.46 -13.75 -5.32
N ARG A 139 6.22 -14.83 -5.51
CA ARG A 139 6.27 -15.97 -4.59
C ARG A 139 7.08 -15.66 -3.33
N THR A 140 8.03 -14.75 -3.40
CA THR A 140 8.94 -14.39 -2.32
C THR A 140 8.77 -12.94 -1.86
N CYS A 141 7.81 -12.21 -2.45
CA CYS A 141 7.62 -10.78 -2.24
C CYS A 141 7.39 -10.42 -0.77
N LEU A 142 8.13 -9.43 -0.28
CA LEU A 142 8.01 -8.91 1.09
C LEU A 142 6.72 -8.10 1.33
N VAL A 143 6.03 -7.67 0.27
CA VAL A 143 4.78 -6.91 0.39
C VAL A 143 3.65 -7.85 0.77
N ASP A 144 3.13 -7.73 1.97
CA ASP A 144 2.00 -8.55 2.42
C ASP A 144 0.62 -7.91 2.14
N GLY A 145 0.63 -6.69 1.61
CA GLY A 145 -0.57 -5.92 1.26
C GLY A 145 -1.48 -5.60 2.44
N SER A 146 -0.97 -5.72 3.67
CA SER A 146 -1.73 -5.42 4.88
C SER A 146 -1.04 -4.35 5.72
N SER A 147 -1.84 -3.58 6.44
CA SER A 147 -1.35 -2.64 7.45
C SER A 147 -1.96 -2.96 8.81
N HIS A 148 -1.35 -2.43 9.87
CA HIS A 148 -2.00 -2.44 11.17
C HIS A 148 -3.36 -1.75 11.07
N GLU A 149 -4.41 -2.44 11.51
CA GLU A 149 -5.75 -1.87 11.53
C GLU A 149 -5.82 -0.90 12.72
N SER A 150 -6.16 0.35 12.47
CA SER A 150 -6.67 1.21 13.54
C SER A 150 -8.05 0.65 13.92
N VAL A 151 -8.13 0.03 15.06
CA VAL A 151 -9.37 -0.60 15.55
C VAL A 151 -10.04 0.38 16.48
N ASP A 152 -11.30 0.72 16.17
CA ASP A 152 -12.12 1.42 17.13
C ASP A 152 -12.46 0.45 18.28
N GLU A 153 -12.07 0.78 19.50
CA GLU A 153 -12.41 0.01 20.70
C GLU A 153 -13.92 -0.17 20.88
N ALA A 154 -14.72 0.76 20.33
CA ALA A 154 -16.17 0.67 20.34
C ALA A 154 -16.71 -0.55 19.55
N ASP A 155 -15.93 -1.07 18.57
CA ASP A 155 -16.26 -2.30 17.85
C ASP A 155 -16.15 -3.56 18.73
N PHE A 156 -15.55 -3.45 19.93
CA PHE A 156 -15.33 -4.53 20.89
C PHE A 156 -16.05 -4.24 22.23
N PRO A 157 -17.40 -4.29 22.23
CA PRO A 157 -18.21 -3.81 23.34
C PRO A 157 -18.23 -4.75 24.55
N ARG A 158 -17.53 -5.89 24.50
CA ARG A 158 -17.53 -6.90 25.57
C ARG A 158 -16.16 -7.00 26.19
N GLU A 159 -16.16 -7.40 27.47
CA GLU A 159 -14.94 -7.59 28.25
C GLU A 159 -14.99 -8.92 29.00
N SER A 160 -13.85 -9.60 29.08
CA SER A 160 -13.62 -10.78 29.91
C SER A 160 -12.16 -10.76 30.36
N GLU A 161 -11.92 -10.91 31.67
CA GLU A 161 -10.58 -10.92 32.27
C GLU A 161 -9.70 -9.70 31.88
N GLY A 162 -10.32 -8.51 31.82
CA GLY A 162 -9.65 -7.26 31.44
C GLY A 162 -9.34 -7.13 29.93
N ARG A 163 -9.82 -8.06 29.08
CA ARG A 163 -9.60 -8.05 27.66
C ARG A 163 -10.89 -7.80 26.90
N ARG A 164 -10.86 -6.88 25.94
CA ARG A 164 -12.04 -6.57 25.11
C ARG A 164 -12.18 -7.51 23.92
N PHE A 165 -13.42 -7.85 23.58
CA PHE A 165 -13.73 -8.74 22.45
C PHE A 165 -15.12 -8.44 21.84
N ARG A 166 -15.35 -9.03 20.67
CA ARG A 166 -16.65 -9.13 20.01
C ARG A 166 -16.96 -10.57 19.63
N TYR A 167 -18.24 -10.90 19.49
CA TYR A 167 -18.63 -12.21 18.98
C TYR A 167 -18.66 -12.24 17.46
N LEU A 168 -18.04 -13.24 16.89
CA LEU A 168 -18.19 -13.61 15.50
C LEU A 168 -18.82 -15.02 15.42
N PRO A 169 -19.82 -15.27 14.55
CA PRO A 169 -20.32 -16.64 14.35
C PRO A 169 -19.18 -17.57 13.98
N LEU A 170 -19.06 -18.71 14.68
CA LEU A 170 -18.07 -19.74 14.33
C LEU A 170 -18.43 -20.42 13.01
N ARG A 171 -19.72 -20.52 12.67
CA ARG A 171 -20.15 -20.98 11.37
C ARG A 171 -19.67 -20.04 10.25
N ASN A 172 -19.30 -20.61 9.13
CA ASN A 172 -18.94 -19.82 7.96
C ASN A 172 -20.19 -19.13 7.41
N THR A 173 -20.13 -17.82 7.22
CA THR A 173 -21.25 -17.02 6.69
C THR A 173 -21.29 -17.00 5.15
N ASN A 174 -20.20 -17.40 4.49
CA ASN A 174 -20.14 -17.48 3.03
C ASN A 174 -20.78 -18.80 2.56
N LYS A 175 -21.88 -18.70 1.85
CA LYS A 175 -22.68 -19.86 1.36
C LYS A 175 -21.95 -20.73 0.33
N LYS A 176 -20.83 -20.28 -0.25
CA LYS A 176 -19.97 -21.12 -1.10
C LYS A 176 -19.32 -22.25 -0.31
N PHE A 177 -19.09 -22.05 1.01
CA PHE A 177 -18.58 -23.09 1.91
C PHE A 177 -19.74 -23.84 2.53
N ASN A 178 -19.91 -25.08 2.14
CA ASN A 178 -20.99 -25.97 2.55
C ASN A 178 -20.46 -27.40 2.69
N PRO A 179 -21.24 -28.40 3.17
CA PRO A 179 -20.76 -29.75 3.36
C PRO A 179 -20.16 -30.43 2.11
N ARG A 180 -20.54 -29.99 0.90
CA ARG A 180 -19.99 -30.54 -0.35
C ARG A 180 -18.60 -29.92 -0.69
N THR A 181 -18.43 -28.62 -0.43
CA THR A 181 -17.19 -27.90 -0.80
C THR A 181 -16.15 -27.91 0.31
N ALA A 182 -16.55 -28.17 1.56
CA ALA A 182 -15.67 -28.23 2.74
C ALA A 182 -16.13 -29.28 3.74
N PRO A 183 -16.16 -30.59 3.35
CA PRO A 183 -16.74 -31.67 4.16
C PRO A 183 -16.04 -31.84 5.52
N THR A 184 -14.76 -31.61 5.61
CA THR A 184 -13.97 -31.72 6.86
C THR A 184 -14.34 -30.68 7.92
N LEU A 185 -15.05 -29.62 7.53
CA LEU A 185 -15.52 -28.55 8.41
C LEU A 185 -17.02 -28.70 8.77
N HIS A 186 -17.68 -29.78 8.31
CA HIS A 186 -19.06 -30.10 8.63
C HIS A 186 -19.13 -31.22 9.64
N PHE A 187 -19.32 -30.88 10.91
CA PHE A 187 -19.41 -31.85 12.02
C PHE A 187 -20.19 -31.22 13.19
N ALA A 188 -20.71 -32.07 14.08
CA ALA A 188 -21.33 -31.63 15.31
C ALA A 188 -20.25 -31.08 16.28
N LEU A 189 -20.58 -29.99 16.96
CA LEU A 189 -19.97 -29.56 18.21
C LEU A 189 -20.92 -29.86 19.36
N HIS A 190 -20.39 -29.99 20.56
CA HIS A 190 -21.15 -30.14 21.78
C HIS A 190 -21.07 -28.84 22.57
N GLY A 191 -22.22 -28.24 22.85
CA GLY A 191 -22.30 -26.95 23.53
C GLY A 191 -23.34 -26.94 24.61
N ASP A 192 -23.03 -26.21 25.69
CA ASP A 192 -23.98 -25.92 26.76
C ASP A 192 -24.19 -24.40 26.82
N PRO A 193 -25.36 -23.88 26.43
CA PRO A 193 -25.64 -22.46 26.44
C PRO A 193 -25.78 -21.85 27.85
N ALA A 194 -25.93 -22.68 28.90
CA ALA A 194 -26.01 -22.20 30.28
C ALA A 194 -24.63 -21.84 30.83
N THR A 195 -23.61 -22.63 30.49
CA THR A 195 -22.21 -22.41 30.90
C THR A 195 -21.38 -21.70 29.82
N GLY A 196 -21.85 -21.67 28.58
CA GLY A 196 -21.10 -21.18 27.41
C GLY A 196 -20.07 -22.17 26.86
N ARG A 197 -19.84 -23.32 27.50
CA ARG A 197 -18.81 -24.30 27.13
C ARG A 197 -19.07 -24.91 25.76
N VAL A 198 -17.99 -25.11 25.00
CA VAL A 198 -17.96 -25.76 23.67
C VAL A 198 -16.87 -26.81 23.64
N ALA A 199 -17.13 -27.97 23.06
CA ALA A 199 -16.13 -29.02 22.83
C ALA A 199 -16.42 -29.80 21.54
N THR A 200 -15.42 -30.53 21.05
CA THR A 200 -15.56 -31.44 19.92
C THR A 200 -16.14 -32.82 20.32
N THR A 201 -16.19 -33.08 21.63
CA THR A 201 -16.74 -34.30 22.25
C THR A 201 -17.85 -33.98 23.25
N ALA A 202 -18.78 -34.89 23.43
CA ALA A 202 -19.89 -34.75 24.37
C ALA A 202 -19.41 -34.62 25.83
N PHE A 203 -20.07 -33.80 26.62
CA PHE A 203 -19.86 -33.66 28.06
C PHE A 203 -21.23 -33.51 28.79
N ALA A 204 -21.23 -33.63 30.10
CA ALA A 204 -22.44 -33.55 30.88
C ALA A 204 -23.13 -32.16 30.69
N GLY A 205 -24.41 -32.15 30.34
CA GLY A 205 -25.20 -30.95 30.03
C GLY A 205 -25.04 -30.40 28.60
N SER A 206 -24.18 -30.97 27.80
CA SER A 206 -24.01 -30.54 26.41
C SER A 206 -25.12 -31.11 25.49
N GLN A 207 -25.42 -30.32 24.43
CA GLN A 207 -26.23 -30.75 23.31
C GLN A 207 -25.46 -30.63 22.00
N GLU A 208 -25.85 -31.40 20.99
CA GLU A 208 -25.26 -31.27 19.65
C GLU A 208 -25.64 -29.96 18.98
N VAL A 209 -24.64 -29.27 18.41
CA VAL A 209 -24.81 -28.03 17.66
C VAL A 209 -24.20 -28.21 16.28
N TRP A 210 -25.04 -28.16 15.26
CA TRP A 210 -24.61 -28.21 13.87
C TRP A 210 -24.53 -26.82 13.25
N PRO A 211 -23.57 -26.59 12.32
CA PRO A 211 -23.48 -25.33 11.61
C PRO A 211 -24.64 -25.19 10.61
N VAL A 212 -25.56 -24.26 10.85
CA VAL A 212 -26.70 -23.99 9.99
C VAL A 212 -26.83 -22.50 9.68
N PHE A 213 -27.21 -22.17 8.45
CA PHE A 213 -27.56 -20.79 8.09
C PHE A 213 -28.91 -20.37 8.73
N GLY A 214 -29.22 -19.08 8.69
CA GLY A 214 -30.49 -18.57 9.19
C GLY A 214 -31.75 -19.08 8.46
N ASP A 215 -31.57 -19.67 7.28
CA ASP A 215 -32.59 -20.31 6.46
C ASP A 215 -32.59 -21.87 6.64
N ALA A 216 -32.00 -22.37 7.71
CA ALA A 216 -31.85 -23.77 8.10
C ALA A 216 -31.01 -24.64 7.15
N ARG A 217 -30.42 -24.10 6.09
CA ARG A 217 -29.49 -24.86 5.24
C ARG A 217 -28.22 -25.18 6.01
N GLN A 218 -27.63 -26.35 5.71
CA GLN A 218 -26.36 -26.77 6.30
C GLN A 218 -25.23 -25.85 5.89
N ALA A 219 -24.44 -25.47 6.87
CA ALA A 219 -23.21 -24.68 6.75
C ALA A 219 -22.00 -25.52 7.17
N VAL A 220 -20.85 -24.89 7.32
CA VAL A 220 -19.64 -25.50 7.86
C VAL A 220 -19.05 -24.56 8.91
N TRP A 221 -18.22 -25.11 9.79
CA TRP A 221 -17.47 -24.28 10.72
C TRP A 221 -16.32 -23.53 10.02
N ARG A 222 -15.85 -22.44 10.62
CA ARG A 222 -14.64 -21.71 10.17
C ARG A 222 -13.35 -22.33 10.70
N TRP A 223 -13.47 -23.15 11.76
CA TRP A 223 -12.36 -23.81 12.43
C TRP A 223 -12.45 -25.32 12.29
N SER A 224 -11.29 -25.95 12.14
CA SER A 224 -11.16 -27.41 12.20
C SER A 224 -11.24 -27.92 13.64
N ARG A 225 -11.52 -29.22 13.85
CA ARG A 225 -11.53 -29.86 15.17
C ARG A 225 -10.24 -29.60 15.97
N PRO A 226 -9.03 -29.83 15.42
CA PRO A 226 -7.78 -29.56 16.17
C PRO A 226 -7.65 -28.11 16.63
N ARG A 227 -8.13 -27.17 15.83
CA ARG A 227 -8.10 -25.75 16.22
C ARG A 227 -9.08 -25.44 17.35
N ILE A 228 -10.24 -26.07 17.34
CA ILE A 228 -11.25 -25.92 18.40
C ILE A 228 -10.70 -26.50 19.71
N ASP A 229 -10.12 -27.69 19.65
CA ASP A 229 -9.55 -28.34 20.83
C ASP A 229 -8.35 -27.58 21.42
N ALA A 230 -7.58 -26.91 20.57
CA ALA A 230 -6.44 -26.08 21.01
C ALA A 230 -6.85 -24.71 21.58
N ARG A 231 -8.09 -24.25 21.35
CA ARG A 231 -8.55 -22.90 21.74
C ARG A 231 -10.00 -22.91 22.26
N PRO A 232 -10.34 -23.73 23.26
CA PRO A 232 -11.70 -23.83 23.78
C PRO A 232 -12.17 -22.50 24.41
N ASP A 233 -11.29 -21.75 25.05
CA ASP A 233 -11.61 -20.48 25.72
C ASP A 233 -11.94 -19.34 24.75
N ASP A 234 -11.55 -19.46 23.48
CA ASP A 234 -11.93 -18.54 22.43
C ASP A 234 -13.37 -18.79 21.90
N LEU A 235 -14.07 -19.79 22.39
CA LEU A 235 -15.40 -20.18 21.91
C LEU A 235 -16.45 -20.00 23.00
N GLU A 236 -17.66 -19.72 22.56
CA GLU A 236 -18.82 -19.64 23.46
C GLU A 236 -20.10 -20.18 22.77
N CYS A 237 -20.78 -21.08 23.46
CA CYS A 237 -22.10 -21.58 23.09
C CYS A 237 -23.18 -20.66 23.66
N ARG A 238 -24.14 -20.26 22.81
CA ARG A 238 -25.16 -19.28 23.22
C ARG A 238 -26.52 -19.61 22.60
N MET A 239 -27.56 -19.36 23.37
CA MET A 239 -28.92 -19.27 22.83
C MET A 239 -29.08 -18.00 22.01
N ILE A 240 -29.55 -18.12 20.79
CA ILE A 240 -29.85 -16.97 19.92
C ILE A 240 -31.29 -17.03 19.43
N ARG A 241 -31.89 -15.86 19.22
CA ARG A 241 -33.22 -15.75 18.61
C ARG A 241 -33.08 -15.29 17.16
N GLY A 242 -33.55 -16.09 16.22
CA GLY A 242 -33.56 -15.79 14.79
C GLY A 242 -34.96 -15.86 14.19
N ARG A 243 -35.05 -15.69 12.87
CA ARG A 243 -36.35 -15.78 12.15
C ARG A 243 -37.04 -17.15 12.30
N GLY A 244 -36.28 -18.21 12.57
CA GLY A 244 -36.75 -19.56 12.79
C GLY A 244 -37.01 -19.94 14.25
N GLY A 245 -37.03 -18.97 15.17
CA GLY A 245 -37.18 -19.24 16.61
C GLY A 245 -35.84 -19.20 17.36
N GLU A 246 -35.86 -19.73 18.60
CA GLU A 246 -34.66 -19.88 19.42
C GLU A 246 -33.85 -21.11 19.00
N ARG A 247 -32.55 -20.95 18.96
CA ARG A 247 -31.60 -22.01 18.70
C ARG A 247 -30.28 -21.79 19.41
N VAL A 248 -29.55 -22.86 19.61
CA VAL A 248 -28.16 -22.79 20.08
C VAL A 248 -27.22 -22.59 18.89
N ASP A 249 -26.27 -21.69 19.04
CA ASP A 249 -25.22 -21.45 18.03
C ASP A 249 -23.87 -21.21 18.75
N VAL A 250 -22.77 -21.42 18.04
CA VAL A 250 -21.42 -21.27 18.58
C VAL A 250 -20.77 -20.01 17.99
N PHE A 251 -20.15 -19.24 18.87
CA PHE A 251 -19.46 -17.99 18.56
C PHE A 251 -17.99 -18.08 18.92
N GLN A 252 -17.18 -17.40 18.13
CA GLN A 252 -15.79 -17.13 18.42
C GLN A 252 -15.69 -15.79 19.13
N ARG A 253 -14.93 -15.72 20.22
CA ARG A 253 -14.47 -14.48 20.82
C ARG A 253 -13.35 -13.89 19.95
N ASP A 254 -13.62 -12.77 19.33
CA ASP A 254 -12.67 -12.03 18.52
C ASP A 254 -12.06 -10.93 19.39
N TRP A 255 -10.89 -11.21 19.99
CA TRP A 255 -10.21 -10.34 20.93
C TRP A 255 -9.64 -9.08 20.26
N LEU A 256 -9.72 -7.92 20.94
CA LEU A 256 -9.10 -6.68 20.48
C LEU A 256 -7.57 -6.82 20.40
N ASP A 257 -6.97 -7.38 21.44
CA ASP A 257 -5.54 -7.59 21.66
C ASP A 257 -5.05 -8.93 21.10
N ARG A 258 -5.11 -9.12 19.79
CA ARG A 258 -4.52 -10.32 19.18
C ARG A 258 -3.00 -10.29 19.25
N GLU A 259 -2.40 -11.44 19.56
CA GLU A 259 -0.97 -11.66 19.43
C GLU A 259 -0.51 -11.33 18.01
N GLY A 260 0.49 -10.45 17.85
CA GLY A 260 0.95 -9.93 16.55
C GLY A 260 0.12 -8.75 15.99
N GLY A 261 -0.87 -8.23 16.76
CA GLY A 261 -1.72 -7.12 16.34
C GLY A 261 -2.78 -7.51 15.32
N ARG A 262 -3.66 -6.56 15.01
CA ARG A 262 -4.66 -6.74 13.94
C ARG A 262 -4.12 -6.17 12.65
N ARG A 263 -4.05 -7.01 11.62
CA ARG A 263 -3.67 -6.58 10.28
C ARG A 263 -4.85 -6.79 9.31
N LYS A 264 -5.08 -5.81 8.46
CA LYS A 264 -6.12 -5.85 7.45
C LYS A 264 -5.53 -5.60 6.08
N LYS A 265 -5.93 -6.39 5.10
CA LYS A 265 -5.52 -6.14 3.72
C LYS A 265 -6.05 -4.78 3.27
N LEU A 266 -5.15 -3.97 2.74
CA LEU A 266 -5.49 -2.70 2.14
C LEU A 266 -6.37 -2.92 0.91
N ARG A 267 -7.36 -2.06 0.73
CA ARG A 267 -8.14 -2.01 -0.50
C ARG A 267 -7.31 -1.36 -1.61
N THR A 268 -7.69 -1.58 -2.86
CA THR A 268 -7.03 -0.96 -4.02
C THR A 268 -7.63 0.39 -4.40
N ILE A 269 -8.40 1.01 -3.53
CA ILE A 269 -8.87 2.40 -3.64
C ILE A 269 -8.46 3.11 -2.36
N TRP A 270 -7.60 4.12 -2.49
CA TRP A 270 -7.08 4.94 -1.39
C TRP A 270 -7.62 6.35 -1.50
N LEU A 271 -8.28 6.80 -0.45
CA LEU A 271 -8.95 8.09 -0.42
C LEU A 271 -8.04 9.19 0.13
N ALA A 272 -8.29 10.43 -0.27
CA ALA A 272 -7.51 11.60 0.18
C ALA A 272 -7.50 11.78 1.71
N GLU A 273 -8.57 11.38 2.38
CA GLU A 273 -8.66 11.41 3.85
C GLU A 273 -7.64 10.45 4.51
N GLU A 274 -7.23 9.38 3.79
CA GLU A 274 -6.33 8.36 4.30
C GLU A 274 -4.85 8.64 3.93
N ILE A 275 -4.61 9.25 2.76
CA ILE A 275 -3.25 9.39 2.19
C ILE A 275 -2.81 10.83 1.95
N GLY A 276 -3.69 11.80 2.14
CA GLY A 276 -3.49 13.18 1.71
C GLY A 276 -3.88 13.42 0.25
N SER A 277 -3.88 14.69 -0.14
CA SER A 277 -4.16 15.17 -1.50
C SER A 277 -2.97 15.96 -2.05
N THR A 278 -3.00 16.30 -3.34
CA THR A 278 -2.01 17.23 -3.93
C THR A 278 -2.00 18.58 -3.19
N ASP A 279 -3.19 19.10 -2.81
CA ASP A 279 -3.27 20.36 -2.04
C ASP A 279 -2.56 20.23 -0.69
N SER A 280 -2.77 19.13 0.06
CA SER A 280 -2.09 18.91 1.35
C SER A 280 -0.59 18.71 1.17
N ALA A 281 -0.15 18.07 0.11
CA ALA A 281 1.27 17.88 -0.20
C ALA A 281 1.98 19.21 -0.53
N VAL A 282 1.28 20.13 -1.21
CA VAL A 282 1.80 21.51 -1.41
C VAL A 282 1.97 22.22 -0.07
N VAL A 283 1.02 22.08 0.86
CA VAL A 283 1.14 22.65 2.20
C VAL A 283 2.31 22.05 2.97
N GLU A 284 2.48 20.71 2.93
CA GLU A 284 3.62 20.01 3.54
C GLU A 284 4.96 20.54 3.01
N LEU A 285 5.12 20.62 1.69
CA LEU A 285 6.35 21.08 1.06
C LEU A 285 6.64 22.56 1.38
N LYS A 286 5.57 23.39 1.29
CA LYS A 286 5.68 24.84 1.55
C LYS A 286 6.15 25.14 2.97
N ALA A 287 5.77 24.33 3.95
CA ALA A 287 6.19 24.50 5.34
C ALA A 287 7.70 24.23 5.54
N LEU A 288 8.32 23.43 4.65
CA LEU A 288 9.75 23.08 4.73
C LEU A 288 10.64 24.02 3.90
N VAL A 289 10.30 24.21 2.64
CA VAL A 289 11.19 24.85 1.66
C VAL A 289 10.50 25.94 0.82
N GLY A 290 9.27 26.29 1.15
CA GLY A 290 8.49 27.24 0.37
C GLY A 290 7.73 26.59 -0.80
N HIS A 291 7.03 27.42 -1.60
CA HIS A 291 6.25 26.95 -2.75
C HIS A 291 7.14 26.79 -4.00
N VAL A 292 8.01 25.79 -4.00
CA VAL A 292 9.05 25.55 -5.01
C VAL A 292 8.73 24.45 -6.01
N PHE A 293 7.64 23.70 -5.80
CA PHE A 293 7.22 22.60 -6.67
C PHE A 293 5.70 22.56 -6.78
N GLU A 294 5.17 22.36 -8.00
CA GLU A 294 3.74 22.57 -8.31
C GLU A 294 2.85 21.41 -7.88
N SER A 295 3.31 20.17 -8.03
CA SER A 295 2.49 18.96 -7.83
C SER A 295 3.24 17.88 -7.05
N PRO A 296 3.64 18.15 -5.79
CA PRO A 296 4.28 17.12 -4.95
C PRO A 296 3.26 16.02 -4.62
N LYS A 297 3.74 14.78 -4.43
CA LYS A 297 2.92 13.72 -3.85
C LYS A 297 2.84 13.89 -2.32
N PRO A 298 1.72 13.53 -1.70
CA PRO A 298 1.59 13.56 -0.24
C PRO A 298 2.44 12.45 0.40
N THR A 299 3.09 12.75 1.52
CA THR A 299 3.87 11.76 2.29
C THR A 299 3.00 10.60 2.77
N GLY A 300 1.72 10.82 3.03
CA GLY A 300 0.76 9.79 3.43
C GLY A 300 0.60 8.66 2.41
N LEU A 301 0.71 8.96 1.11
CA LEU A 301 0.70 7.93 0.05
C LEU A 301 1.88 6.97 0.21
N VAL A 302 3.09 7.50 0.35
CA VAL A 302 4.30 6.70 0.50
C VAL A 302 4.30 5.97 1.84
N ARG A 303 3.91 6.62 2.93
CA ARG A 303 3.78 5.99 4.25
C ARG A 303 2.81 4.80 4.25
N ARG A 304 1.73 4.88 3.46
CA ARG A 304 0.80 3.76 3.29
C ARG A 304 1.45 2.58 2.56
N ILE A 305 2.32 2.84 1.59
CA ILE A 305 3.13 1.79 0.94
C ILE A 305 4.12 1.20 1.95
N LEU A 306 4.86 2.04 2.68
CA LEU A 306 5.82 1.61 3.71
C LEU A 306 5.19 0.74 4.81
N ALA A 307 3.91 0.95 5.13
CA ALA A 307 3.19 0.13 6.10
C ALA A 307 2.95 -1.32 5.64
N THR A 308 3.21 -1.64 4.36
CA THR A 308 3.05 -3.00 3.79
C THR A 308 4.34 -3.80 3.76
N VAL A 309 5.46 -3.20 4.17
CA VAL A 309 6.80 -3.80 4.14
C VAL A 309 7.46 -3.71 5.52
N PRO A 310 8.54 -4.48 5.78
CA PRO A 310 9.33 -4.37 7.01
C PRO A 310 9.89 -2.97 7.25
N ASP A 311 10.31 -2.70 8.48
CA ASP A 311 10.78 -1.40 8.95
C ASP A 311 12.30 -1.17 8.83
N ASP A 312 12.99 -2.07 8.13
CA ASP A 312 14.44 -2.05 7.87
C ASP A 312 14.81 -2.04 6.37
N VAL A 313 13.81 -1.89 5.48
CA VAL A 313 13.98 -1.96 4.02
C VAL A 313 14.85 -0.85 3.44
N VAL A 314 15.55 -1.18 2.34
CA VAL A 314 16.24 -0.23 1.48
C VAL A 314 15.27 0.25 0.39
N VAL A 315 14.96 1.54 0.39
CA VAL A 315 14.04 2.20 -0.54
C VAL A 315 14.82 2.96 -1.61
N LEU A 316 14.39 2.87 -2.86
CA LEU A 316 14.91 3.67 -3.97
C LEU A 316 13.79 4.48 -4.61
N ASP A 317 14.05 5.77 -4.84
CA ASP A 317 13.22 6.63 -5.68
C ASP A 317 14.06 7.20 -6.82
N PRO A 318 14.01 6.60 -8.03
CA PRO A 318 14.80 7.06 -9.17
C PRO A 318 14.24 8.30 -9.87
N PHE A 319 13.03 8.77 -9.48
CA PHE A 319 12.42 10.01 -9.96
C PHE A 319 11.93 10.83 -8.77
N ALA A 320 12.84 11.23 -7.90
CA ALA A 320 12.52 11.77 -6.58
C ALA A 320 11.71 13.08 -6.60
N GLY A 321 11.72 13.83 -7.72
CA GLY A 321 10.93 15.06 -7.89
C GLY A 321 11.16 16.04 -6.75
N SER A 322 10.16 16.24 -5.91
CA SER A 322 10.28 17.10 -4.73
C SER A 322 10.85 16.39 -3.48
N GLY A 323 11.29 15.13 -3.54
CA GLY A 323 11.85 14.39 -2.40
C GLY A 323 10.81 13.79 -1.43
N THR A 324 9.61 13.49 -1.91
CA THR A 324 8.53 12.98 -1.06
C THR A 324 8.85 11.63 -0.42
N THR A 325 9.48 10.72 -1.16
CA THR A 325 9.78 9.36 -0.68
C THR A 325 10.76 9.39 0.48
N GLY A 326 11.87 10.14 0.35
CA GLY A 326 12.84 10.30 1.44
C GLY A 326 12.23 10.99 2.67
N HIS A 327 11.37 11.99 2.47
CA HIS A 327 10.62 12.61 3.58
C HIS A 327 9.71 11.60 4.29
N ALA A 328 8.96 10.81 3.54
CA ALA A 328 8.06 9.80 4.12
C ALA A 328 8.82 8.72 4.91
N VAL A 329 9.99 8.28 4.41
CA VAL A 329 10.87 7.33 5.12
C VAL A 329 11.36 7.92 6.44
N ALA A 330 11.83 9.17 6.44
CA ALA A 330 12.27 9.85 7.65
C ALA A 330 11.15 9.97 8.70
N LEU A 331 9.93 10.36 8.28
CA LEU A 331 8.76 10.43 9.16
C LEU A 331 8.34 9.04 9.69
N ALA A 332 8.42 7.98 8.87
CA ALA A 332 8.09 6.63 9.30
C ALA A 332 9.07 6.15 10.39
N ASN A 333 10.38 6.29 10.15
CA ASN A 333 11.41 5.92 11.13
C ASN A 333 11.29 6.71 12.44
N ALA A 334 10.99 8.01 12.37
CA ALA A 334 10.78 8.82 13.58
C ALA A 334 9.54 8.37 14.36
N ALA A 335 8.51 7.83 13.68
CA ALA A 335 7.27 7.42 14.31
C ALA A 335 7.32 6.01 14.93
N ASP A 336 8.02 5.06 14.29
CA ASP A 336 8.04 3.64 14.70
C ASP A 336 9.41 3.11 15.16
N GLY A 337 10.47 3.94 15.09
CA GLY A 337 11.83 3.54 15.44
C GLY A 337 12.50 2.65 14.39
N GLY A 338 11.93 2.55 13.20
CA GLY A 338 12.45 1.76 12.08
C GLY A 338 13.80 2.27 11.57
N THR A 339 14.47 1.42 10.79
CA THR A 339 15.82 1.67 10.24
C THR A 339 15.85 1.70 8.71
N ARG A 340 14.71 2.02 8.09
CA ARG A 340 14.59 2.15 6.63
C ARG A 340 15.60 3.16 6.11
N ARG A 341 16.20 2.87 4.95
CA ARG A 341 17.10 3.77 4.23
C ARG A 341 16.49 4.13 2.90
N CYS A 342 16.66 5.36 2.44
CA CYS A 342 16.13 5.81 1.15
C CYS A 342 17.22 6.47 0.32
N LEU A 343 17.44 5.98 -0.89
CA LEU A 343 18.20 6.68 -1.92
C LEU A 343 17.22 7.39 -2.86
N SER A 344 17.33 8.71 -2.90
CA SER A 344 16.59 9.58 -3.82
C SER A 344 17.51 10.04 -4.95
N ILE A 345 17.12 9.78 -6.20
CA ILE A 345 17.87 10.22 -7.38
C ILE A 345 17.05 11.26 -8.13
N ASN A 346 17.65 12.37 -8.51
CA ASN A 346 16.99 13.35 -9.35
C ASN A 346 17.95 13.99 -10.35
N SER A 347 17.39 14.38 -11.52
CA SER A 347 18.17 14.96 -12.59
C SER A 347 18.67 16.36 -12.25
N THR A 348 19.82 16.75 -12.84
CA THR A 348 20.34 18.09 -12.80
C THR A 348 19.73 19.02 -13.86
N GLU A 349 18.54 18.65 -14.39
CA GLU A 349 17.79 19.47 -15.33
C GLU A 349 17.53 20.85 -14.70
N PRO A 350 17.77 21.95 -15.44
CA PRO A 350 17.55 23.30 -14.93
C PRO A 350 16.07 23.53 -14.61
N THR A 351 15.79 24.15 -13.47
CA THR A 351 14.47 24.66 -13.16
C THR A 351 14.09 25.76 -14.14
N ARG A 352 12.80 25.81 -14.52
CA ARG A 352 12.29 26.79 -15.48
C ARG A 352 12.57 28.23 -15.01
N GLU A 353 13.03 29.08 -15.92
CA GLU A 353 13.21 30.52 -15.63
C GLU A 353 11.88 31.15 -15.21
N GLY A 354 11.95 32.00 -14.17
CA GLY A 354 10.78 32.62 -13.57
C GLY A 354 9.91 31.71 -12.71
N SER A 355 10.25 30.41 -12.55
CA SER A 355 9.56 29.54 -11.60
C SER A 355 9.88 29.93 -10.15
N ASN A 356 8.99 29.58 -9.23
CA ASN A 356 9.22 29.81 -7.80
C ASN A 356 10.51 29.13 -7.29
N ALA A 357 10.84 27.94 -7.81
CA ALA A 357 12.09 27.27 -7.49
C ALA A 357 13.30 28.11 -7.90
N ARG A 358 13.30 28.64 -9.14
CA ARG A 358 14.40 29.48 -9.64
C ARG A 358 14.54 30.76 -8.84
N LEU A 359 13.43 31.40 -8.49
CA LEU A 359 13.41 32.62 -7.66
C LEU A 359 13.90 32.35 -6.21
N ALA A 360 13.70 31.13 -5.71
CA ALA A 360 14.22 30.67 -4.43
C ALA A 360 15.71 30.25 -4.47
N GLY A 361 16.40 30.41 -5.62
CA GLY A 361 17.80 30.04 -5.78
C GLY A 361 18.06 28.55 -6.07
N LEU A 362 17.03 27.77 -6.30
CA LEU A 362 17.12 26.33 -6.65
C LEU A 362 17.30 26.23 -8.17
N ALA A 363 18.53 26.03 -8.61
CA ALA A 363 18.91 26.12 -10.02
C ALA A 363 18.50 24.87 -10.82
N THR A 364 18.42 23.71 -10.17
CA THR A 364 18.07 22.41 -10.78
C THR A 364 16.93 21.74 -10.03
N VAL A 365 16.30 20.73 -10.66
CA VAL A 365 15.27 19.91 -10.01
C VAL A 365 15.89 19.11 -8.85
N ALA A 366 17.15 18.71 -8.98
CA ALA A 366 17.94 18.08 -7.90
C ALA A 366 18.05 18.97 -6.65
N ASP A 367 18.20 20.27 -6.82
CA ASP A 367 18.29 21.22 -5.69
C ASP A 367 17.00 21.28 -4.87
N ILE A 368 15.83 21.07 -5.51
CA ILE A 368 14.53 21.03 -4.82
C ILE A 368 14.48 19.80 -3.91
N THR A 369 14.84 18.62 -4.44
CA THR A 369 14.89 17.37 -3.66
C THR A 369 15.82 17.52 -2.46
N ARG A 370 17.03 17.98 -2.73
CA ARG A 370 18.08 18.19 -1.71
C ARG A 370 17.61 19.11 -0.60
N ALA A 371 17.04 20.26 -0.95
CA ALA A 371 16.55 21.24 0.01
C ALA A 371 15.49 20.64 0.95
N ARG A 372 14.52 19.90 0.39
CA ARG A 372 13.50 19.21 1.22
C ARG A 372 14.11 18.17 2.15
N LEU A 373 15.03 17.33 1.64
CA LEU A 373 15.63 16.27 2.45
C LEU A 373 16.50 16.82 3.57
N LEU A 374 17.22 17.94 3.35
CA LEU A 374 17.94 18.65 4.40
C LEU A 374 17.01 19.21 5.46
N ALA A 375 15.95 19.92 5.06
CA ALA A 375 14.98 20.47 5.99
C ALA A 375 14.28 19.39 6.84
N VAL A 376 13.98 18.24 6.24
CA VAL A 376 13.42 17.09 6.97
C VAL A 376 14.44 16.51 7.94
N ALA A 377 15.71 16.36 7.54
CA ALA A 377 16.76 15.84 8.41
C ALA A 377 16.97 16.72 9.66
N GLU A 378 16.88 18.03 9.50
CA GLU A 378 16.91 18.98 10.63
C GLU A 378 15.69 18.79 11.56
N GLN A 379 14.50 18.60 10.99
CA GLN A 379 13.25 18.49 11.75
C GLN A 379 13.17 17.20 12.57
N VAL A 380 13.61 16.06 12.04
CA VAL A 380 13.49 14.74 12.70
C VAL A 380 14.76 14.24 13.36
N GLY A 381 15.83 15.06 13.38
CA GLY A 381 17.11 14.71 14.01
C GLY A 381 17.95 13.70 13.22
N GLY A 382 17.80 13.69 11.89
CA GLY A 382 18.54 12.82 10.98
C GLY A 382 19.66 13.55 10.22
N GLY A 383 20.20 12.89 9.19
CA GLY A 383 21.20 13.45 8.28
C GLY A 383 20.93 13.04 6.84
N LEU A 384 21.45 13.80 5.89
CA LEU A 384 21.49 13.51 4.45
C LEU A 384 22.92 13.19 4.04
N GLU A 385 23.10 12.07 3.35
CA GLU A 385 24.36 11.69 2.73
C GLU A 385 24.25 11.93 1.22
N GLU A 386 25.14 12.76 0.68
CA GLU A 386 25.24 12.96 -0.77
C GLU A 386 26.23 11.95 -1.36
N ILE A 387 25.77 11.22 -2.36
CA ILE A 387 26.58 10.26 -3.09
C ILE A 387 26.83 10.80 -4.51
N SER A 388 28.06 10.62 -4.99
CA SER A 388 28.53 11.10 -6.29
C SER A 388 28.41 10.00 -7.36
#